data_b5fc11b374c9eeb5599601e42cf9337b
#
_entry.id   b5fc11b374c9eeb5599601e42cf9337b
#
_cell.length_a   1.000
_cell.length_b   1.000
_cell.length_c   1.000
_cell.angle_alpha   90.00
_cell.angle_beta   90.00
_cell.angle_gamma   90.00
#
_symmetry.space_group_name_H-M   'P 1'
#
loop_
_entity.id
_entity.type
_entity.pdbx_description
1 polymer ?
#
loop_
_entity_poly.entity_id
_entity_poly.type
_entity_poly.pdbx_seq_one_letter_code
_entity_poly.pdbx_strand_id
1 'polypeptide(L)'
;MPIIRTHKLTQKNYLSKNKHLKILDLGCSYSNYWKEANHFADIDDHYENFSKSNLKYTKIEINKKLPFKDKEFDYVILSHVMEHVPNLLEFKDELVRIGKSGYIELPTKLYDNVVFGSDEPILGHKWWFEFDDDNKILKY
;
A
#
# COMPACT_ATOMS: atom_id res chain seq x y z
N MET A 1 0.81 17.27 2.81
CA MET A 1 1.61 16.60 1.75
C MET A 1 0.81 16.67 0.45
N PRO A 2 1.35 17.14 -0.65
CA PRO A 2 0.62 17.19 -1.92
C PRO A 2 0.40 15.77 -2.44
N ILE A 3 -0.84 15.50 -2.92
CA ILE A 3 -1.20 14.25 -3.59
C ILE A 3 -1.18 14.51 -5.09
N ILE A 4 -0.51 13.65 -5.84
CA ILE A 4 -0.45 13.71 -7.30
C ILE A 4 -0.81 12.36 -7.90
N ARG A 5 -1.50 12.36 -9.04
CA ARG A 5 -1.72 11.13 -9.81
C ARG A 5 -0.44 10.78 -10.57
N THR A 6 -0.13 9.50 -10.58
CA THR A 6 1.04 8.99 -11.27
C THR A 6 0.78 7.58 -11.81
N HIS A 7 1.59 7.13 -12.72
CA HIS A 7 1.50 5.79 -13.27
C HIS A 7 2.42 4.82 -12.52
N LYS A 8 1.98 3.60 -12.27
CA LYS A 8 2.74 2.54 -11.58
C LYS A 8 4.15 2.35 -12.14
N LEU A 9 4.29 2.31 -13.48
CA LEU A 9 5.58 2.15 -14.13
C LEU A 9 6.53 3.32 -13.85
N THR A 10 6.01 4.54 -13.77
CA THR A 10 6.80 5.72 -13.39
C THR A 10 7.40 5.55 -12.01
N GLN A 11 6.61 5.04 -11.04
CA GLN A 11 7.07 4.80 -9.68
C GLN A 11 8.10 3.67 -9.63
N LYS A 12 7.87 2.57 -10.34
CA LYS A 12 8.86 1.48 -10.44
C LYS A 12 10.19 1.97 -11.02
N ASN A 13 10.15 2.75 -12.08
CA ASN A 13 11.36 3.33 -12.69
C ASN A 13 12.09 4.30 -11.74
N TYR A 14 11.34 5.09 -10.96
CA TYR A 14 11.92 5.95 -9.94
C TYR A 14 12.62 5.13 -8.86
N LEU A 15 11.94 4.15 -8.28
CA LEU A 15 12.47 3.35 -7.18
C LEU A 15 13.65 2.48 -7.61
N SER A 16 13.62 1.92 -8.82
CA SER A 16 14.73 1.11 -9.35
C SER A 16 16.04 1.90 -9.52
N LYS A 17 15.94 3.22 -9.73
CA LYS A 17 17.09 4.14 -9.82
C LYS A 17 17.54 4.65 -8.44
N ASN A 18 16.72 4.52 -7.41
CA ASN A 18 16.97 5.04 -6.06
C ASN A 18 17.09 3.90 -5.03
N LYS A 19 17.92 2.91 -5.32
CA LYS A 19 18.12 1.70 -4.49
C LYS A 19 18.68 1.98 -3.08
N HIS A 20 19.17 3.19 -2.81
CA HIS A 20 19.63 3.61 -1.50
C HIS A 20 18.48 3.92 -0.54
N LEU A 21 17.26 4.11 -1.04
CA LEU A 21 16.08 4.39 -0.22
C LEU A 21 15.68 3.17 0.61
N LYS A 22 15.20 3.42 1.82
CA LYS A 22 14.53 2.42 2.64
C LYS A 22 13.06 2.36 2.23
N ILE A 23 12.68 1.30 1.51
CA ILE A 23 11.38 1.17 0.85
C ILE A 23 10.61 0.04 1.50
N LEU A 24 9.41 0.34 2.02
CA LEU A 24 8.45 -0.64 2.55
C LEU A 24 7.38 -0.95 1.51
N ASP A 25 7.14 -2.22 1.25
CA ASP A 25 5.93 -2.72 0.59
C ASP A 25 4.97 -3.23 1.67
N LEU A 26 3.91 -2.47 1.94
CA LEU A 26 2.96 -2.72 3.02
C LEU A 26 1.66 -3.32 2.46
N GLY A 27 1.28 -4.50 2.93
CA GLY A 27 0.19 -5.31 2.39
C GLY A 27 0.63 -6.13 1.18
N CYS A 28 1.86 -6.59 1.19
CA CYS A 28 2.44 -7.39 0.11
C CYS A 28 2.12 -8.88 0.28
N SER A 29 1.58 -9.54 -0.73
CA SER A 29 1.64 -11.00 -0.78
C SER A 29 2.97 -11.48 -1.35
N TYR A 30 3.45 -12.66 -0.93
CA TYR A 30 4.68 -13.23 -1.48
C TYR A 30 4.62 -13.49 -2.99
N SER A 31 3.43 -13.71 -3.52
CA SER A 31 3.20 -13.92 -4.96
C SER A 31 3.19 -12.63 -5.78
N ASN A 32 2.99 -11.47 -5.14
CA ASN A 32 2.82 -10.18 -5.83
C ASN A 32 3.37 -9.00 -5.00
N TYR A 33 4.66 -9.02 -4.74
CA TYR A 33 5.34 -7.92 -4.06
C TYR A 33 6.12 -7.03 -5.03
N TRP A 34 6.40 -5.82 -4.59
CA TRP A 34 7.22 -4.87 -5.36
C TRP A 34 8.71 -5.21 -5.22
N LYS A 35 9.33 -5.62 -6.32
CA LYS A 35 10.75 -6.02 -6.34
C LYS A 35 11.72 -4.87 -6.00
N GLU A 36 11.25 -3.64 -6.10
CA GLU A 36 11.99 -2.43 -5.76
C GLU A 36 12.05 -2.18 -4.25
N ALA A 37 11.16 -2.80 -3.47
CA ALA A 37 11.17 -2.71 -2.01
C ALA A 37 12.27 -3.55 -1.37
N ASN A 38 12.69 -3.14 -0.18
CA ASN A 38 13.71 -3.84 0.61
C ASN A 38 13.25 -4.22 2.02
N HIS A 39 12.00 -3.90 2.36
CA HIS A 39 11.29 -4.36 3.53
C HIS A 39 9.84 -4.65 3.16
N PHE A 40 9.29 -5.74 3.67
CA PHE A 40 7.97 -6.25 3.35
C PHE A 40 7.15 -6.44 4.62
N ALA A 41 5.85 -6.13 4.58
CA ALA A 41 4.96 -6.33 5.72
C ALA A 41 3.55 -6.67 5.28
N ASP A 42 2.92 -7.61 5.98
CA ASP A 42 1.54 -8.02 5.77
C ASP A 42 0.90 -8.50 7.08
N ILE A 43 -0.44 -8.63 7.08
CA ILE A 43 -1.19 -9.25 8.17
C ILE A 43 -1.04 -10.77 8.17
N ASP A 44 -0.85 -11.37 7.00
CA ASP A 44 -0.60 -12.80 6.84
C ASP A 44 0.85 -13.15 7.17
N ASP A 45 1.11 -14.40 7.52
CA ASP A 45 2.44 -14.84 7.86
C ASP A 45 3.20 -15.37 6.64
N HIS A 46 3.95 -14.49 6.02
CA HIS A 46 4.82 -14.82 4.89
C HIS A 46 6.32 -14.90 5.28
N TYR A 47 6.63 -14.91 6.58
CA TYR A 47 7.99 -14.82 7.07
C TYR A 47 8.94 -15.86 6.46
N GLU A 48 8.54 -17.14 6.42
CA GLU A 48 9.39 -18.19 5.87
C GLU A 48 9.73 -17.97 4.39
N ASN A 49 8.76 -17.51 3.61
CA ASN A 49 8.94 -17.29 2.18
C ASN A 49 9.93 -16.16 1.90
N PHE A 50 9.77 -15.01 2.58
CA PHE A 50 10.66 -13.87 2.45
C PHE A 50 12.05 -14.16 3.03
N SER A 51 12.13 -14.85 4.16
CA SER A 51 13.37 -15.27 4.80
C SER A 51 14.22 -16.18 3.91
N LYS A 52 13.61 -17.18 3.25
CA LYS A 52 14.31 -18.05 2.29
C LYS A 52 14.91 -17.27 1.12
N SER A 53 14.32 -16.15 0.77
CA SER A 53 14.81 -15.23 -0.28
C SER A 53 15.76 -14.15 0.26
N ASN A 54 16.14 -14.21 1.54
CA ASN A 54 16.96 -13.21 2.23
C ASN A 54 16.36 -11.79 2.17
N LEU A 55 15.03 -11.70 2.22
CA LEU A 55 14.27 -10.45 2.23
C LEU A 55 13.73 -10.17 3.62
N LYS A 56 13.76 -8.90 4.03
CA LYS A 56 13.28 -8.48 5.36
C LYS A 56 11.76 -8.43 5.39
N TYR A 57 11.15 -9.18 6.30
CA TYR A 57 9.71 -9.26 6.47
C TYR A 57 9.28 -8.97 7.91
N THR A 58 8.14 -8.29 8.08
CA THR A 58 7.52 -8.03 9.37
C THR A 58 6.02 -8.32 9.30
N LYS A 59 5.53 -9.26 10.12
CA LYS A 59 4.10 -9.46 10.31
C LYS A 59 3.51 -8.29 11.09
N ILE A 60 2.38 -7.78 10.65
CA ILE A 60 1.70 -6.62 11.24
C ILE A 60 0.25 -6.92 11.63
N GLU A 61 -0.35 -6.04 12.41
CA GLU A 61 -1.78 -6.00 12.71
C GLU A 61 -2.35 -4.66 12.30
N ILE A 62 -3.30 -4.66 11.35
CA ILE A 62 -3.79 -3.43 10.71
C ILE A 62 -4.57 -2.50 11.66
N ASN A 63 -5.11 -3.04 12.75
CA ASN A 63 -5.90 -2.29 13.75
C ASN A 63 -5.05 -1.80 14.93
N LYS A 64 -3.73 -1.97 14.85
CA LYS A 64 -2.78 -1.57 15.89
C LYS A 64 -1.75 -0.62 15.32
N LYS A 65 -1.07 0.07 16.22
CA LYS A 65 0.12 0.84 15.85
C LYS A 65 1.12 -0.08 15.13
N LEU A 66 1.54 0.33 13.94
CA LEU A 66 2.51 -0.44 13.16
C LEU A 66 3.86 -0.49 13.89
N PRO A 67 4.57 -1.65 13.87
CA PRO A 67 5.80 -1.88 14.64
C PRO A 67 7.03 -1.22 14.00
N PHE A 68 6.86 -0.01 13.50
CA PHE A 68 7.90 0.79 12.86
C PHE A 68 8.08 2.13 13.56
N LYS A 69 9.30 2.69 13.48
CA LYS A 69 9.63 4.00 14.03
C LYS A 69 9.06 5.14 13.17
N ASP A 70 8.95 6.31 13.75
CA ASP A 70 8.58 7.52 13.03
C ASP A 70 9.59 7.80 11.91
N LYS A 71 9.06 8.06 10.70
CA LYS A 71 9.87 8.30 9.49
C LYS A 71 10.94 7.24 9.20
N GLU A 72 10.66 6.00 9.59
CA GLU A 72 11.58 4.88 9.38
C GLU A 72 11.84 4.59 7.91
N PHE A 73 10.85 4.82 7.05
CA PHE A 73 10.94 4.54 5.62
C PHE A 73 11.01 5.84 4.81
N ASP A 74 11.89 5.85 3.82
CA ASP A 74 11.95 6.94 2.85
C ASP A 74 10.76 6.88 1.90
N TYR A 75 10.28 5.66 1.62
CA TYR A 75 9.16 5.42 0.72
C TYR A 75 8.30 4.25 1.20
N VAL A 76 6.98 4.42 1.18
CA VAL A 76 6.00 3.37 1.51
C VAL A 76 5.12 3.09 0.30
N ILE A 77 4.99 1.83 -0.07
CA ILE A 77 4.13 1.36 -1.16
C ILE A 77 2.92 0.67 -0.56
N LEU A 78 1.73 1.04 -1.02
CA LEU A 78 0.48 0.36 -0.74
C LEU A 78 -0.21 0.04 -2.07
N SER A 79 -0.35 -1.23 -2.38
CA SER A 79 -1.05 -1.68 -3.58
C SER A 79 -2.26 -2.48 -3.18
N HIS A 80 -3.46 -1.93 -3.37
CA HIS A 80 -4.73 -2.55 -3.02
C HIS A 80 -4.84 -2.95 -1.53
N VAL A 81 -4.60 -2.01 -0.64
CA VAL A 81 -4.65 -2.20 0.82
C VAL A 81 -5.68 -1.28 1.48
N MET A 82 -5.69 0.00 1.12
CA MET A 82 -6.50 1.00 1.83
C MET A 82 -8.00 0.74 1.76
N GLU A 83 -8.48 0.12 0.69
CA GLU A 83 -9.89 -0.27 0.52
C GLU A 83 -10.36 -1.33 1.53
N HIS A 84 -9.44 -2.06 2.15
CA HIS A 84 -9.73 -3.13 3.11
C HIS A 84 -9.61 -2.71 4.58
N VAL A 85 -8.95 -1.57 4.87
CA VAL A 85 -8.67 -1.21 6.26
C VAL A 85 -9.93 -0.82 7.03
N PRO A 86 -10.09 -1.23 8.29
CA PRO A 86 -11.29 -0.93 9.08
C PRO A 86 -11.41 0.56 9.43
N ASN A 87 -10.32 1.23 9.77
CA ASN A 87 -10.28 2.63 10.13
C ASN A 87 -9.28 3.37 9.24
N LEU A 88 -9.81 4.00 8.21
CA LEU A 88 -9.00 4.66 7.17
C LEU A 88 -8.19 5.85 7.71
N LEU A 89 -8.78 6.63 8.62
CA LEU A 89 -8.11 7.82 9.16
C LEU A 89 -6.92 7.45 10.05
N GLU A 90 -7.10 6.51 10.97
CA GLU A 90 -6.01 6.03 11.82
C GLU A 90 -4.90 5.39 11.00
N PHE A 91 -5.27 4.60 9.99
CA PHE A 91 -4.29 3.97 9.11
C PHE A 91 -3.51 5.00 8.30
N LYS A 92 -4.17 6.02 7.77
CA LYS A 92 -3.52 7.15 7.09
C LYS A 92 -2.53 7.86 8.03
N ASP A 93 -2.89 8.09 9.29
CA ASP A 93 -2.00 8.74 10.25
C ASP A 93 -0.76 7.87 10.55
N GLU A 94 -0.93 6.55 10.64
CA GLU A 94 0.20 5.62 10.75
C GLU A 94 1.10 5.64 9.51
N LEU A 95 0.55 5.70 8.30
CA LEU A 95 1.34 5.83 7.07
C LEU A 95 2.18 7.11 7.06
N VAL A 96 1.56 8.24 7.44
CA VAL A 96 2.26 9.52 7.57
C VAL A 96 3.32 9.46 8.66
N ARG A 97 3.08 8.72 9.74
CA ARG A 97 4.05 8.54 10.82
C ARG A 97 5.28 7.77 10.35
N ILE A 98 5.10 6.61 9.71
CA ILE A 98 6.21 5.70 9.37
C ILE A 98 6.97 6.08 8.10
N GLY A 99 6.32 6.76 7.14
CA GLY A 99 6.87 7.10 5.83
C GLY A 99 7.15 8.59 5.65
N LYS A 100 8.16 8.90 4.83
CA LYS A 100 8.45 10.28 4.37
C LYS A 100 7.69 10.61 3.09
N SER A 101 7.53 9.62 2.22
CA SER A 101 6.78 9.68 0.96
C SER A 101 6.21 8.31 0.64
N GLY A 102 5.42 8.18 -0.42
CA GLY A 102 4.88 6.89 -0.80
C GLY A 102 4.03 6.89 -2.07
N TYR A 103 3.60 5.70 -2.44
CA TYR A 103 2.70 5.43 -3.56
C TYR A 103 1.54 4.56 -3.09
N ILE A 104 0.33 4.96 -3.47
CA ILE A 104 -0.89 4.22 -3.18
C ILE A 104 -1.57 3.86 -4.50
N GLU A 105 -1.83 2.58 -4.69
CA GLU A 105 -2.62 2.04 -5.79
C GLU A 105 -3.98 1.61 -5.24
N LEU A 106 -5.04 2.12 -5.85
CA LEU A 106 -6.42 1.90 -5.43
C LEU A 106 -7.26 1.43 -6.61
N PRO A 107 -8.26 0.57 -6.39
CA PRO A 107 -9.23 0.22 -7.40
C PRO A 107 -10.09 1.46 -7.77
N THR A 108 -10.53 1.53 -9.01
CA THR A 108 -11.47 2.56 -9.42
C THR A 108 -12.90 2.14 -9.07
N LYS A 109 -13.78 3.10 -8.80
CA LYS A 109 -15.22 2.84 -8.59
C LYS A 109 -15.84 2.01 -9.74
N LEU A 110 -15.41 2.23 -10.97
CA LEU A 110 -15.92 1.50 -12.13
C LEU A 110 -15.54 0.02 -12.05
N TYR A 111 -14.31 -0.29 -11.66
CA TYR A 111 -13.84 -1.67 -11.52
C TYR A 111 -14.64 -2.43 -10.46
N ASP A 112 -14.92 -1.79 -9.31
CA ASP A 112 -15.65 -2.39 -8.21
C ASP A 112 -17.15 -2.56 -8.46
N ASN A 113 -17.73 -1.76 -9.37
CA ASN A 113 -19.17 -1.73 -9.61
C ASN A 113 -19.59 -2.42 -10.92
N VAL A 114 -18.68 -2.93 -11.72
CA VAL A 114 -18.97 -3.64 -12.98
C VAL A 114 -18.48 -5.07 -12.89
N VAL A 115 -19.15 -5.87 -12.08
CA VAL A 115 -18.94 -7.32 -12.03
C VAL A 115 -20.12 -8.00 -12.71
N PHE A 116 -19.87 -8.64 -13.86
CA PHE A 116 -20.87 -9.43 -14.55
C PHE A 116 -20.84 -10.87 -14.07
N GLY A 117 -22.01 -11.38 -13.63
CA GLY A 117 -22.20 -12.81 -13.39
C GLY A 117 -21.75 -13.32 -12.00
N SER A 118 -21.56 -12.47 -11.02
CA SER A 118 -21.46 -12.90 -9.63
C SER A 118 -22.50 -12.16 -8.78
N ASP A 119 -23.19 -12.89 -7.93
CA ASP A 119 -24.13 -12.34 -6.94
C ASP A 119 -23.37 -11.88 -5.67
N GLU A 120 -22.06 -12.03 -5.64
CA GLU A 120 -21.24 -11.63 -4.50
C GLU A 120 -20.53 -10.30 -4.77
N PRO A 121 -20.60 -9.35 -3.81
CA PRO A 121 -19.80 -8.13 -3.90
C PRO A 121 -18.31 -8.48 -3.92
N ILE A 122 -17.47 -7.64 -4.52
CA ILE A 122 -16.01 -7.78 -4.42
C ILE A 122 -15.65 -7.79 -2.94
N LEU A 123 -15.23 -8.96 -2.46
CA LEU A 123 -15.12 -9.24 -1.04
C LEU A 123 -14.08 -8.35 -0.38
N GLY A 124 -14.52 -7.65 0.68
CA GLY A 124 -13.64 -6.97 1.61
C GLY A 124 -13.34 -5.51 1.32
N HIS A 125 -13.84 -4.92 0.22
CA HIS A 125 -13.72 -3.48 0.02
C HIS A 125 -14.69 -2.74 0.95
N LYS A 126 -14.15 -1.92 1.84
CA LYS A 126 -14.90 -1.08 2.80
C LYS A 126 -15.00 0.36 2.33
N TRP A 127 -14.09 0.78 1.45
CA TRP A 127 -13.94 2.15 1.00
C TRP A 127 -13.85 2.21 -0.52
N TRP A 128 -14.45 3.26 -1.10
CA TRP A 128 -14.36 3.61 -2.51
C TRP A 128 -13.67 4.95 -2.64
N PHE A 129 -12.72 5.04 -3.55
CA PHE A 129 -11.89 6.21 -3.70
C PHE A 129 -12.14 6.91 -5.03
N GLU A 130 -12.10 8.23 -4.98
CA GLU A 130 -12.14 9.10 -6.14
C GLU A 130 -11.10 10.21 -5.99
N PHE A 131 -10.30 10.42 -7.02
CA PHE A 131 -9.33 11.50 -7.00
C PHE A 131 -9.89 12.74 -7.72
N ASP A 132 -9.92 13.86 -7.01
CA ASP A 132 -10.28 15.18 -7.54
C ASP A 132 -9.01 15.82 -8.11
N ASP A 133 -8.92 15.84 -9.44
CA ASP A 133 -7.75 16.36 -10.15
C ASP A 133 -7.58 17.87 -10.00
N ASP A 134 -8.66 18.63 -9.82
CA ASP A 134 -8.62 20.08 -9.68
C ASP A 134 -8.12 20.49 -8.30
N ASN A 135 -8.65 19.89 -7.25
CA ASN A 135 -8.32 20.20 -5.87
C ASN A 135 -7.15 19.36 -5.31
N LYS A 136 -6.68 18.35 -6.05
CA LYS A 136 -5.62 17.40 -5.62
C LYS A 136 -5.98 16.67 -4.32
N ILE A 137 -7.24 16.27 -4.19
CA ILE A 137 -7.80 15.61 -3.01
C ILE A 137 -8.25 14.18 -3.37
N LEU A 138 -7.94 13.24 -2.49
CA LEU A 138 -8.51 11.90 -2.51
C LEU A 138 -9.78 11.90 -1.66
N LYS A 139 -10.93 11.66 -2.30
CA LYS A 139 -12.24 11.50 -1.64
C LYS A 139 -12.50 10.02 -1.36
N TYR A 140 -13.24 9.72 -0.29
CA TYR A 140 -13.61 8.36 0.14
C TYR A 140 -15.00 8.34 0.79
#